data_2889eff0a5177f168c58899b73f32c10
#
_entry.id   2889eff0a5177f168c58899b73f32c10
#
_cell.length_a   1.000
_cell.length_b   1.000
_cell.length_c   1.000
_cell.angle_alpha   90.00
_cell.angle_beta   90.00
_cell.angle_gamma   90.00
#
_symmetry.space_group_name_H-M   'P 1'
#
loop_
_entity.id
_entity.type
_entity.pdbx_description
1 polymer ?
#
loop_
_entity_poly.entity_id
_entity_poly.type
_entity_poly.pdbx_seq_one_letter_code
_entity_poly.pdbx_strand_id
1 'polypeptide(L)'
;EKLYRAAVDVPGPEVAELCAAARRNGTTVVIGVNERGAHSLGVLYNTVLTISSSGELLGVHRKLVPTWAEKLTWTHGDGSSLKVHNTELGRIGVLACGENTNTLARFALLAQGEQVHVASYIALPVAPEDYDMADAIAIRTAAHAFEGKIFSVVSTSTISEEIIDAIAGDDQVVRDQLARKRNALSGIFGPDGRPVSEPLIDTDGIVYGEIDLGRCIQAKQMHDIVGHYNRFDVFSLHLNATPQQPLVVTGRPAEPAPVHPEQD
;
A
#
# COMPACT_ATOMS: atom_id res chain seq x y z
N GLU A 1 -22.60 5.29 -1.90
CA GLU A 1 -22.65 6.76 -2.06
C GLU A 1 -21.89 7.47 -0.94
N LYS A 2 -22.11 7.17 0.35
CA LYS A 2 -21.41 7.82 1.48
C LYS A 2 -19.89 7.75 1.36
N LEU A 3 -19.35 6.54 1.10
CA LEU A 3 -17.91 6.36 0.95
C LEU A 3 -17.33 7.14 -0.23
N TYR A 4 -18.03 7.18 -1.37
CA TYR A 4 -17.61 7.97 -2.52
C TYR A 4 -17.56 9.48 -2.22
N ARG A 5 -18.54 10.01 -1.46
CA ARG A 5 -18.55 11.42 -1.06
C ARG A 5 -17.43 11.76 -0.06
N ALA A 6 -17.04 10.79 0.79
CA ALA A 6 -15.96 10.95 1.75
C ALA A 6 -14.56 10.63 1.18
N ALA A 7 -14.48 10.09 -0.03
CA ALA A 7 -13.23 9.79 -0.70
C ALA A 7 -12.54 11.07 -1.21
N VAL A 8 -11.24 11.02 -1.43
CA VAL A 8 -10.44 12.16 -1.87
C VAL A 8 -10.10 12.08 -3.36
N ASP A 9 -9.85 13.21 -3.98
CA ASP A 9 -9.22 13.27 -5.30
C ASP A 9 -7.68 13.22 -5.15
N VAL A 10 -7.02 12.57 -6.10
CA VAL A 10 -5.55 12.52 -6.14
C VAL A 10 -5.06 12.95 -7.53
N PRO A 11 -4.45 14.15 -7.65
CA PRO A 11 -4.24 15.17 -6.61
C PRO A 11 -5.55 15.88 -6.21
N GLY A 12 -5.60 16.36 -4.97
CA GLY A 12 -6.77 17.08 -4.42
C GLY A 12 -6.40 17.91 -3.19
N PRO A 13 -7.35 18.69 -2.64
CA PRO A 13 -7.07 19.58 -1.53
C PRO A 13 -6.63 18.85 -0.26
N GLU A 14 -7.21 17.69 0.06
CA GLU A 14 -6.84 16.89 1.22
C GLU A 14 -5.41 16.36 1.08
N VAL A 15 -5.04 15.92 -0.14
CA VAL A 15 -3.67 15.47 -0.44
C VAL A 15 -2.68 16.64 -0.34
N ALA A 16 -3.07 17.84 -0.79
CA ALA A 16 -2.25 19.04 -0.65
C ALA A 16 -2.00 19.41 0.82
N GLU A 17 -3.00 19.23 1.69
CA GLU A 17 -2.83 19.41 3.13
C GLU A 17 -1.84 18.39 3.73
N LEU A 18 -1.94 17.11 3.37
CA LEU A 18 -0.98 16.09 3.79
C LEU A 18 0.44 16.43 3.32
N CYS A 19 0.60 16.85 2.07
CA CYS A 19 1.89 17.31 1.53
C CYS A 19 2.44 18.51 2.30
N ALA A 20 1.59 19.49 2.64
CA ALA A 20 1.98 20.64 3.43
C ALA A 20 2.36 20.24 4.87
N ALA A 21 1.66 19.29 5.48
CA ALA A 21 1.98 18.76 6.81
C ALA A 21 3.33 18.01 6.81
N ALA A 22 3.57 17.14 5.82
CA ALA A 22 4.83 16.45 5.63
C ALA A 22 6.00 17.45 5.56
N ARG A 23 5.86 18.51 4.75
CA ARG A 23 6.86 19.58 4.61
C ARG A 23 7.10 20.34 5.91
N ARG A 24 6.03 20.75 6.62
CA ARG A 24 6.17 21.50 7.87
C ARG A 24 6.92 20.72 8.95
N ASN A 25 6.77 19.40 8.94
CA ASN A 25 7.39 18.54 9.95
C ASN A 25 8.68 17.86 9.46
N GLY A 26 9.10 18.08 8.21
CA GLY A 26 10.27 17.42 7.63
C GLY A 26 10.15 15.89 7.69
N THR A 27 8.95 15.34 7.46
CA THR A 27 8.63 13.91 7.69
C THR A 27 8.11 13.26 6.43
N THR A 28 8.72 12.15 6.02
CA THR A 28 8.17 11.30 4.96
C THR A 28 6.93 10.58 5.49
N VAL A 29 5.84 10.63 4.73
CA VAL A 29 4.53 10.09 5.10
C VAL A 29 4.10 9.02 4.13
N VAL A 30 3.65 7.87 4.64
CA VAL A 30 2.95 6.84 3.87
C VAL A 30 1.57 6.66 4.50
N ILE A 31 0.51 6.85 3.72
CA ILE A 31 -0.87 6.86 4.23
C ILE A 31 -1.86 6.25 3.24
N GLY A 32 -2.78 5.42 3.74
CA GLY A 32 -3.90 4.89 2.97
C GLY A 32 -5.05 5.89 2.84
N VAL A 33 -5.64 5.97 1.64
CA VAL A 33 -6.81 6.81 1.36
C VAL A 33 -7.81 6.08 0.48
N ASN A 34 -9.09 6.48 0.56
CA ASN A 34 -10.07 6.15 -0.46
C ASN A 34 -9.98 7.20 -1.56
N GLU A 35 -9.56 6.79 -2.75
CA GLU A 35 -9.37 7.68 -3.90
C GLU A 35 -10.58 7.60 -4.83
N ARG A 36 -11.09 8.75 -5.29
CA ARG A 36 -12.06 8.80 -6.39
C ARG A 36 -11.38 8.58 -7.73
N GLY A 37 -11.97 7.71 -8.56
CA GLY A 37 -11.49 7.51 -9.92
C GLY A 37 -11.84 8.69 -10.82
N ALA A 38 -10.86 9.23 -11.55
CA ALA A 38 -11.03 10.39 -12.41
C ALA A 38 -11.90 10.13 -13.66
N HIS A 39 -12.04 8.89 -14.08
CA HIS A 39 -12.67 8.56 -15.37
C HIS A 39 -14.17 8.26 -15.28
N SER A 40 -14.70 8.00 -14.07
CA SER A 40 -16.11 7.65 -13.90
C SER A 40 -16.59 7.93 -12.49
N LEU A 41 -17.78 8.50 -12.38
CA LEU A 41 -18.47 8.65 -11.10
C LEU A 41 -18.80 7.28 -10.52
N GLY A 42 -18.49 7.09 -9.23
CA GLY A 42 -18.72 5.83 -8.53
C GLY A 42 -17.52 4.88 -8.52
N VAL A 43 -16.45 5.15 -9.27
CA VAL A 43 -15.20 4.39 -9.18
C VAL A 43 -14.41 4.85 -7.96
N LEU A 44 -13.98 3.88 -7.14
CA LEU A 44 -13.12 4.07 -5.98
C LEU A 44 -11.89 3.17 -6.06
N TYR A 45 -10.78 3.66 -5.54
CA TYR A 45 -9.56 2.87 -5.33
C TYR A 45 -9.16 2.88 -3.86
N ASN A 46 -8.65 1.75 -3.41
CA ASN A 46 -7.88 1.66 -2.17
C ASN A 46 -6.44 2.05 -2.51
N THR A 47 -6.02 3.21 -2.05
CA THR A 47 -4.77 3.83 -2.51
C THR A 47 -3.84 4.13 -1.34
N VAL A 48 -2.55 3.88 -1.52
CA VAL A 48 -1.49 4.27 -0.58
C VAL A 48 -0.69 5.41 -1.22
N LEU A 49 -0.63 6.54 -0.53
CA LEU A 49 0.17 7.70 -0.91
C LEU A 49 1.54 7.64 -0.23
N THR A 50 2.59 7.96 -0.97
CA THR A 50 3.94 8.20 -0.44
C THR A 50 4.31 9.65 -0.67
N ILE A 51 4.57 10.39 0.40
CA ILE A 51 4.87 11.82 0.38
C ILE A 51 6.24 12.03 1.02
N SER A 52 7.14 12.76 0.34
CA SER A 52 8.47 13.07 0.85
C SER A 52 8.44 14.06 2.02
N SER A 53 9.52 14.15 2.77
CA SER A 53 9.73 15.16 3.81
C SER A 53 9.70 16.61 3.29
N SER A 54 9.93 16.81 1.98
CA SER A 54 9.77 18.10 1.30
C SER A 54 8.32 18.41 0.89
N GLY A 55 7.40 17.45 1.11
CA GLY A 55 5.97 17.57 0.75
C GLY A 55 5.68 17.28 -0.73
N GLU A 56 6.54 16.54 -1.42
CA GLU A 56 6.29 16.07 -2.78
C GLU A 56 5.51 14.75 -2.72
N LEU A 57 4.45 14.62 -3.53
CA LEU A 57 3.74 13.36 -3.73
C LEU A 57 4.56 12.45 -4.64
N LEU A 58 5.33 11.53 -4.04
CA LEU A 58 6.23 10.63 -4.76
C LEU A 58 5.51 9.45 -5.41
N GLY A 59 4.47 8.93 -4.74
CA GLY A 59 3.78 7.72 -5.17
C GLY A 59 2.30 7.72 -4.86
N VAL A 60 1.55 7.07 -5.77
CA VAL A 60 0.12 6.79 -5.67
C VAL A 60 -0.06 5.33 -6.04
N HIS A 61 0.00 4.44 -5.05
CA HIS A 61 -0.16 3.00 -5.28
C HIS A 61 -1.62 2.60 -5.06
N ARG A 62 -2.31 2.26 -6.14
CA ARG A 62 -3.66 1.67 -6.09
C ARG A 62 -3.54 0.17 -5.89
N LYS A 63 -4.17 -0.36 -4.85
CA LYS A 63 -4.17 -1.80 -4.54
C LYS A 63 -4.50 -2.62 -5.77
N LEU A 64 -3.61 -3.54 -6.16
CA LEU A 64 -3.73 -4.31 -7.40
C LEU A 64 -5.02 -5.13 -7.44
N VAL A 65 -5.36 -5.78 -6.33
CA VAL A 65 -6.57 -6.59 -6.23
C VAL A 65 -7.25 -6.35 -4.89
N PRO A 66 -8.44 -5.75 -4.88
CA PRO A 66 -9.25 -5.68 -3.67
C PRO A 66 -9.54 -7.08 -3.13
N THR A 67 -9.42 -7.26 -1.81
CA THR A 67 -9.53 -8.55 -1.13
C THR A 67 -11.00 -8.89 -0.90
N TRP A 68 -11.44 -10.07 -1.32
CA TRP A 68 -12.76 -10.64 -1.05
C TRP A 68 -13.92 -9.62 -1.21
N ALA A 69 -14.63 -9.24 -0.14
CA ALA A 69 -15.76 -8.30 -0.17
C ALA A 69 -15.37 -6.86 -0.55
N GLU A 70 -14.10 -6.49 -0.45
CA GLU A 70 -13.60 -5.20 -0.92
C GLU A 70 -13.93 -4.94 -2.40
N LYS A 71 -14.06 -6.00 -3.21
CA LYS A 71 -14.44 -5.93 -4.63
C LYS A 71 -15.82 -5.31 -4.87
N LEU A 72 -16.67 -5.26 -3.85
CA LEU A 72 -17.97 -4.57 -3.92
C LEU A 72 -17.82 -3.05 -3.85
N THR A 73 -16.64 -2.55 -3.48
CA THR A 73 -16.40 -1.13 -3.23
C THR A 73 -15.27 -0.56 -4.09
N TRP A 74 -14.12 -1.26 -4.15
CA TRP A 74 -12.93 -0.75 -4.83
C TRP A 74 -12.64 -1.46 -6.15
N THR A 75 -12.10 -0.69 -7.07
CA THR A 75 -11.62 -1.15 -8.38
C THR A 75 -10.17 -1.62 -8.26
N HIS A 76 -9.75 -2.49 -9.16
CA HIS A 76 -8.38 -2.97 -9.29
C HIS A 76 -7.43 -1.83 -9.68
N GLY A 77 -6.27 -1.78 -9.04
CA GLY A 77 -5.11 -1.04 -9.53
C GLY A 77 -4.43 -1.76 -10.69
N ASP A 78 -3.33 -1.18 -11.17
CA ASP A 78 -2.49 -1.77 -12.21
C ASP A 78 -1.00 -1.73 -11.85
N GLY A 79 -0.17 -2.35 -12.68
CA GLY A 79 1.28 -2.45 -12.41
C GLY A 79 2.04 -1.13 -12.55
N SER A 80 1.43 -0.07 -13.07
CA SER A 80 2.11 1.22 -13.24
C SER A 80 2.47 1.88 -11.91
N SER A 81 1.72 1.57 -10.86
CA SER A 81 1.91 2.10 -9.51
C SER A 81 2.78 1.21 -8.61
N LEU A 82 3.16 0.01 -9.08
CA LEU A 82 4.02 -0.91 -8.31
C LEU A 82 5.49 -0.46 -8.43
N LYS A 83 5.84 0.57 -7.68
CA LYS A 83 7.14 1.27 -7.75
C LYS A 83 7.76 1.44 -6.38
N VAL A 84 9.10 1.47 -6.39
CA VAL A 84 9.91 1.87 -5.24
C VAL A 84 10.33 3.33 -5.43
N HIS A 85 10.17 4.13 -4.39
CA HIS A 85 10.45 5.56 -4.39
C HIS A 85 11.75 5.87 -3.64
N ASN A 86 12.61 6.67 -4.26
CA ASN A 86 13.82 7.16 -3.61
C ASN A 86 13.47 8.29 -2.65
N THR A 87 13.90 8.17 -1.42
CA THR A 87 13.77 9.19 -0.37
C THR A 87 15.11 9.39 0.32
N GLU A 88 15.23 10.44 1.13
CA GLU A 88 16.37 10.66 2.01
C GLU A 88 16.52 9.56 3.08
N LEU A 89 15.45 8.83 3.36
CA LEU A 89 15.42 7.71 4.33
C LEU A 89 15.79 6.36 3.68
N GLY A 90 16.05 6.35 2.37
CA GLY A 90 16.26 5.14 1.59
C GLY A 90 15.15 4.90 0.56
N ARG A 91 15.15 3.70 -0.03
CA ARG A 91 14.20 3.30 -1.07
C ARG A 91 12.98 2.64 -0.44
N ILE A 92 11.82 3.28 -0.57
CA ILE A 92 10.57 2.87 0.06
C ILE A 92 9.64 2.22 -0.97
N GLY A 93 9.19 1.00 -0.68
CA GLY A 93 8.11 0.31 -1.37
C GLY A 93 6.86 0.20 -0.50
N VAL A 94 5.68 0.09 -1.12
CA VAL A 94 4.42 0.03 -0.39
C VAL A 94 3.48 -1.02 -0.97
N LEU A 95 2.76 -1.75 -0.10
CA LEU A 95 1.66 -2.64 -0.47
C LEU A 95 0.53 -2.55 0.56
N ALA A 96 -0.71 -2.74 0.09
CA ALA A 96 -1.90 -2.62 0.92
C ALA A 96 -2.42 -4.00 1.37
N CYS A 97 -2.45 -4.25 2.68
CA CYS A 97 -3.15 -5.36 3.33
C CYS A 97 -2.82 -6.74 2.73
N GLY A 98 -3.83 -7.48 2.25
CA GLY A 98 -3.69 -8.81 1.66
C GLY A 98 -2.76 -8.89 0.45
N GLU A 99 -2.48 -7.78 -0.20
CA GLU A 99 -1.51 -7.66 -1.29
C GLU A 99 -0.10 -8.11 -0.86
N ASN A 100 0.23 -7.93 0.41
CA ASN A 100 1.47 -8.42 1.02
C ASN A 100 1.61 -9.96 1.02
N THR A 101 0.57 -10.69 0.68
CA THR A 101 0.63 -12.15 0.47
C THR A 101 1.12 -12.50 -0.94
N ASN A 102 1.04 -11.56 -1.88
CA ASN A 102 1.48 -11.79 -3.26
C ASN A 102 3.01 -11.72 -3.35
N THR A 103 3.63 -12.90 -3.45
CA THR A 103 5.10 -13.02 -3.53
C THR A 103 5.70 -12.37 -4.77
N LEU A 104 4.96 -12.32 -5.89
CA LEU A 104 5.43 -11.65 -7.12
C LEU A 104 5.43 -10.14 -6.96
N ALA A 105 4.42 -9.55 -6.31
CA ALA A 105 4.39 -8.12 -6.03
C ALA A 105 5.51 -7.73 -5.07
N ARG A 106 5.74 -8.51 -4.00
CA ARG A 106 6.86 -8.31 -3.07
C ARG A 106 8.21 -8.41 -3.79
N PHE A 107 8.39 -9.43 -4.63
CA PHE A 107 9.63 -9.59 -5.40
C PHE A 107 9.83 -8.45 -6.39
N ALA A 108 8.77 -7.94 -7.03
CA ALA A 108 8.85 -6.80 -7.93
C ALA A 108 9.38 -5.53 -7.24
N LEU A 109 9.01 -5.28 -5.99
CA LEU A 109 9.55 -4.17 -5.20
C LEU A 109 11.02 -4.43 -4.80
N LEU A 110 11.33 -5.63 -4.32
CA LEU A 110 12.71 -6.00 -3.99
C LEU A 110 13.65 -5.87 -5.19
N ALA A 111 13.20 -6.29 -6.39
CA ALA A 111 13.97 -6.21 -7.63
C ALA A 111 14.22 -4.75 -8.07
N GLN A 112 13.41 -3.79 -7.63
CA GLN A 112 13.64 -2.35 -7.79
C GLN A 112 14.55 -1.77 -6.69
N GLY A 113 15.04 -2.62 -5.78
CA GLY A 113 15.99 -2.25 -4.75
C GLY A 113 15.35 -1.67 -3.50
N GLU A 114 14.15 -2.11 -3.14
CA GLU A 114 13.49 -1.76 -1.89
C GLU A 114 14.40 -1.96 -0.68
N GLN A 115 14.36 -1.02 0.28
CA GLN A 115 15.12 -1.05 1.53
C GLN A 115 14.21 -0.95 2.75
N VAL A 116 13.11 -0.23 2.61
CA VAL A 116 12.07 -0.10 3.61
C VAL A 116 10.73 -0.40 2.94
N HIS A 117 10.05 -1.41 3.44
CA HIS A 117 8.69 -1.75 3.02
C HIS A 117 7.68 -1.13 3.98
N VAL A 118 6.62 -0.53 3.46
CA VAL A 118 5.51 -0.06 4.29
C VAL A 118 4.23 -0.80 3.90
N ALA A 119 3.61 -1.43 4.88
CA ALA A 119 2.37 -2.18 4.72
C ALA A 119 1.26 -1.55 5.58
N SER A 120 0.14 -1.20 4.97
CA SER A 120 -1.04 -0.74 5.68
C SER A 120 -2.11 -1.81 5.71
N TYR A 121 -2.69 -2.06 6.89
CA TYR A 121 -3.75 -3.03 7.09
C TYR A 121 -4.97 -2.40 7.76
N ILE A 122 -6.06 -3.15 7.75
CA ILE A 122 -7.23 -2.92 8.60
C ILE A 122 -7.36 -4.07 9.59
N ALA A 123 -7.96 -3.83 10.75
CA ALA A 123 -8.46 -4.91 11.59
C ALA A 123 -9.52 -5.70 10.82
N LEU A 124 -9.46 -7.04 10.90
CA LEU A 124 -10.35 -7.93 10.15
C LEU A 124 -11.05 -8.93 11.07
N PRO A 125 -11.99 -8.49 11.92
CA PRO A 125 -12.69 -9.37 12.88
C PRO A 125 -13.65 -10.35 12.21
N VAL A 126 -13.94 -10.16 10.93
CA VAL A 126 -14.83 -11.03 10.14
C VAL A 126 -14.13 -12.27 9.55
N ALA A 127 -12.85 -12.43 9.82
CA ALA A 127 -12.13 -13.66 9.48
C ALA A 127 -12.69 -14.88 10.25
N PRO A 128 -12.44 -16.13 9.78
CA PRO A 128 -12.80 -17.33 10.53
C PRO A 128 -12.32 -17.31 11.98
N GLU A 129 -13.01 -18.02 12.86
CA GLU A 129 -12.74 -17.95 14.33
C GLU A 129 -11.33 -18.38 14.72
N ASP A 130 -10.75 -19.30 13.96
CA ASP A 130 -9.39 -19.83 14.14
C ASP A 130 -8.31 -19.01 13.43
N TYR A 131 -8.69 -17.91 12.74
CA TYR A 131 -7.77 -17.07 12.02
C TYR A 131 -7.28 -15.91 12.88
N ASP A 132 -6.01 -15.97 13.30
CA ASP A 132 -5.33 -14.90 14.03
C ASP A 132 -4.78 -13.88 13.01
N MET A 133 -5.45 -12.73 12.89
CA MET A 133 -5.05 -11.70 11.94
C MET A 133 -3.74 -11.02 12.35
N ALA A 134 -3.50 -10.82 13.64
CA ALA A 134 -2.25 -10.21 14.13
C ALA A 134 -1.05 -11.11 13.80
N ASP A 135 -1.17 -12.43 14.03
CA ASP A 135 -0.13 -13.39 13.62
C ASP A 135 0.04 -13.44 12.10
N ALA A 136 -1.06 -13.40 11.35
CA ALA A 136 -1.00 -13.39 9.90
C ALA A 136 -0.31 -12.15 9.34
N ILE A 137 -0.48 -10.98 9.98
CA ILE A 137 0.25 -9.74 9.65
C ILE A 137 1.73 -9.92 10.01
N ALA A 138 2.03 -10.40 11.21
CA ALA A 138 3.39 -10.62 11.68
C ALA A 138 4.17 -11.57 10.76
N ILE A 139 3.57 -12.69 10.37
CA ILE A 139 4.17 -13.69 9.47
C ILE A 139 4.52 -13.07 8.11
N ARG A 140 3.58 -12.35 7.47
CA ARG A 140 3.83 -11.73 6.16
C ARG A 140 4.92 -10.67 6.23
N THR A 141 4.89 -9.86 7.28
CA THR A 141 5.85 -8.77 7.50
C THR A 141 7.24 -9.32 7.78
N ALA A 142 7.34 -10.28 8.70
CA ALA A 142 8.59 -10.96 9.03
C ALA A 142 9.18 -11.69 7.82
N ALA A 143 8.34 -12.39 7.05
CA ALA A 143 8.78 -13.09 5.84
C ALA A 143 9.36 -12.12 4.81
N HIS A 144 8.67 -11.02 4.51
CA HIS A 144 9.16 -10.05 3.54
C HIS A 144 10.45 -9.36 4.00
N ALA A 145 10.53 -8.96 5.26
CA ALA A 145 11.73 -8.38 5.85
C ALA A 145 12.91 -9.36 5.81
N PHE A 146 12.68 -10.62 6.20
CA PHE A 146 13.70 -11.66 6.23
C PHE A 146 14.14 -12.09 4.83
N GLU A 147 13.24 -12.37 3.90
CA GLU A 147 13.55 -12.79 2.54
C GLU A 147 14.25 -11.67 1.77
N GLY A 148 13.75 -10.45 1.85
CA GLY A 148 14.29 -9.27 1.18
C GLY A 148 15.53 -8.68 1.85
N LYS A 149 15.82 -9.06 3.11
CA LYS A 149 16.85 -8.43 3.95
C LYS A 149 16.69 -6.91 4.03
N ILE A 150 15.47 -6.49 4.35
CA ILE A 150 15.02 -5.10 4.42
C ILE A 150 14.31 -4.84 5.75
N PHE A 151 13.97 -3.59 6.03
CA PHE A 151 13.04 -3.27 7.10
C PHE A 151 11.60 -3.26 6.59
N SER A 152 10.65 -3.68 7.42
CA SER A 152 9.22 -3.59 7.13
C SER A 152 8.50 -2.85 8.24
N VAL A 153 7.75 -1.82 7.88
CA VAL A 153 6.93 -1.00 8.77
C VAL A 153 5.47 -1.33 8.52
N VAL A 154 4.75 -1.67 9.56
CA VAL A 154 3.32 -2.03 9.48
C VAL A 154 2.50 -1.06 10.30
N SER A 155 1.44 -0.55 9.70
CA SER A 155 0.39 0.23 10.35
C SER A 155 -0.96 -0.43 10.11
N THR A 156 -1.70 -0.67 11.19
CA THR A 156 -3.02 -1.32 11.13
C THR A 156 -4.02 -0.46 11.90
N SER A 157 -5.21 -0.22 11.32
CA SER A 157 -6.31 0.39 12.06
C SER A 157 -6.86 -0.58 13.10
N THR A 158 -7.33 -0.06 14.21
CA THR A 158 -8.08 -0.79 15.25
C THR A 158 -9.58 -0.62 15.03
N ILE A 159 -10.38 -1.33 15.83
CA ILE A 159 -11.83 -1.18 15.88
C ILE A 159 -12.20 -0.63 17.26
N SER A 160 -12.73 0.58 17.33
CA SER A 160 -13.21 1.20 18.55
C SER A 160 -14.63 0.77 18.89
N GLU A 161 -15.04 1.00 20.15
CA GLU A 161 -16.44 0.73 20.57
C GLU A 161 -17.43 1.54 19.75
N GLU A 162 -17.09 2.79 19.35
CA GLU A 162 -17.96 3.61 18.50
C GLU A 162 -18.18 2.97 17.11
N ILE A 163 -17.13 2.32 16.57
CA ILE A 163 -17.24 1.60 15.30
C ILE A 163 -18.13 0.36 15.49
N ILE A 164 -17.95 -0.38 16.59
CA ILE A 164 -18.77 -1.53 16.93
C ILE A 164 -20.23 -1.11 17.04
N ASP A 165 -20.51 -0.06 17.80
CA ASP A 165 -21.87 0.47 18.00
C ASP A 165 -22.50 0.91 16.66
N ALA A 166 -21.74 1.60 15.82
CA ALA A 166 -22.22 2.10 14.53
C ALA A 166 -22.56 0.96 13.53
N ILE A 167 -21.85 -0.17 13.60
CA ILE A 167 -22.02 -1.29 12.68
C ILE A 167 -23.03 -2.31 13.22
N ALA A 168 -22.88 -2.71 14.47
CA ALA A 168 -23.69 -3.78 15.07
C ALA A 168 -25.09 -3.30 15.49
N GLY A 169 -25.24 -2.03 15.90
CA GLY A 169 -26.49 -1.57 16.51
C GLY A 169 -26.89 -2.49 17.66
N ASP A 170 -28.10 -3.06 17.57
CA ASP A 170 -28.64 -4.00 18.56
C ASP A 170 -28.30 -5.47 18.28
N ASP A 171 -27.56 -5.78 17.21
CA ASP A 171 -27.18 -7.15 16.85
C ASP A 171 -26.00 -7.64 17.67
N GLN A 172 -26.28 -8.47 18.68
CA GLN A 172 -25.25 -9.01 19.58
C GLN A 172 -24.28 -9.96 18.86
N VAL A 173 -24.70 -10.70 17.84
CA VAL A 173 -23.82 -11.61 17.09
C VAL A 173 -22.78 -10.83 16.33
N VAL A 174 -23.20 -9.75 15.66
CA VAL A 174 -22.28 -8.84 14.95
C VAL A 174 -21.36 -8.14 15.93
N ARG A 175 -21.87 -7.70 17.09
CA ARG A 175 -21.07 -7.07 18.15
C ARG A 175 -19.96 -8.00 18.65
N ASP A 176 -20.31 -9.22 19.02
CA ASP A 176 -19.34 -10.21 19.50
C ASP A 176 -18.28 -10.52 18.45
N GLN A 177 -18.67 -10.58 17.18
CA GLN A 177 -17.74 -10.77 16.07
C GLN A 177 -16.77 -9.60 15.91
N LEU A 178 -17.25 -8.35 15.96
CA LEU A 178 -16.43 -7.15 15.84
C LEU A 178 -15.49 -6.95 17.04
N ALA A 179 -15.90 -7.41 18.23
CA ALA A 179 -15.13 -7.33 19.47
C ALA A 179 -14.02 -8.38 19.62
N ARG A 180 -13.86 -9.29 18.64
CA ARG A 180 -12.79 -10.29 18.66
C ARG A 180 -11.42 -9.65 18.83
N LYS A 181 -10.50 -10.38 19.45
CA LYS A 181 -9.13 -9.95 19.69
C LYS A 181 -8.17 -10.50 18.63
N ARG A 182 -6.95 -9.95 18.62
CA ARG A 182 -5.87 -10.29 17.72
C ARG A 182 -6.20 -10.02 16.24
N ASN A 183 -6.86 -8.89 15.99
CA ASN A 183 -7.29 -8.45 14.66
C ASN A 183 -6.37 -7.42 14.02
N ALA A 184 -5.51 -6.78 14.80
CA ALA A 184 -4.63 -5.71 14.36
C ALA A 184 -3.22 -5.87 14.94
N LEU A 185 -2.19 -5.59 14.13
CA LEU A 185 -0.80 -5.49 14.57
C LEU A 185 -0.13 -4.31 13.86
N SER A 186 0.46 -3.41 14.64
CA SER A 186 1.34 -2.35 14.15
C SER A 186 2.75 -2.54 14.70
N GLY A 187 3.78 -2.42 13.86
CA GLY A 187 5.15 -2.72 14.30
C GLY A 187 6.20 -2.45 13.22
N ILE A 188 7.46 -2.58 13.61
CA ILE A 188 8.62 -2.46 12.73
C ILE A 188 9.44 -3.75 12.84
N PHE A 189 9.76 -4.36 11.70
CA PHE A 189 10.50 -5.60 11.60
C PHE A 189 11.83 -5.38 10.89
N GLY A 190 12.89 -5.98 11.41
CA GLY A 190 14.25 -5.87 10.86
C GLY A 190 14.57 -6.92 9.80
N PRO A 191 15.76 -6.83 9.16
CA PRO A 191 16.20 -7.75 8.10
C PRO A 191 16.43 -9.18 8.59
N ASP A 192 16.37 -9.42 9.88
CA ASP A 192 16.36 -10.73 10.54
C ASP A 192 14.94 -11.30 10.76
N GLY A 193 13.90 -10.60 10.30
CA GLY A 193 12.50 -10.97 10.46
C GLY A 193 11.94 -10.76 11.88
N ARG A 194 12.70 -10.11 12.77
CA ARG A 194 12.28 -9.88 14.17
C ARG A 194 11.76 -8.46 14.36
N PRO A 195 10.84 -8.26 15.30
CA PRO A 195 10.44 -6.92 15.69
C PRO A 195 11.64 -6.09 16.18
N VAL A 196 11.71 -4.84 15.75
CA VAL A 196 12.71 -3.85 16.19
C VAL A 196 12.36 -3.29 17.57
N SER A 197 11.07 -3.14 17.82
CA SER A 197 10.47 -2.72 19.07
C SER A 197 9.20 -3.51 19.34
N GLU A 198 8.64 -3.43 20.54
CA GLU A 198 7.39 -4.14 20.88
C GLU A 198 6.24 -3.69 19.97
N PRO A 199 5.61 -4.61 19.22
CA PRO A 199 4.46 -4.30 18.40
C PRO A 199 3.22 -3.97 19.24
N LEU A 200 2.34 -3.12 18.71
CA LEU A 200 1.00 -2.92 19.26
C LEU A 200 0.04 -3.94 18.65
N ILE A 201 -0.75 -4.61 19.51
CA ILE A 201 -1.80 -5.54 19.08
C ILE A 201 -3.12 -5.03 19.63
N ASP A 202 -4.11 -4.82 18.76
CA ASP A 202 -5.47 -4.32 19.06
C ASP A 202 -5.49 -3.04 19.91
N THR A 203 -4.43 -2.25 19.89
CA THR A 203 -4.28 -1.08 20.75
C THR A 203 -3.93 0.14 19.93
N ASP A 204 -4.60 1.24 20.16
CA ASP A 204 -4.26 2.53 19.58
C ASP A 204 -2.95 3.05 20.17
N GLY A 205 -2.11 3.58 19.31
CA GLY A 205 -0.83 4.12 19.73
C GLY A 205 0.14 4.38 18.60
N ILE A 206 1.37 4.71 18.97
CA ILE A 206 2.47 4.95 18.03
C ILE A 206 3.60 3.99 18.38
N VAL A 207 4.06 3.21 17.39
CA VAL A 207 5.26 2.40 17.50
C VAL A 207 6.45 3.21 17.01
N TYR A 208 7.48 3.27 17.84
CA TYR A 208 8.75 3.89 17.50
C TYR A 208 9.84 2.83 17.35
N GLY A 209 10.76 3.05 16.41
CA GLY A 209 11.94 2.23 16.23
C GLY A 209 12.97 2.92 15.36
N GLU A 210 14.24 2.65 15.63
CA GLU A 210 15.35 3.13 14.82
C GLU A 210 15.66 2.13 13.71
N ILE A 211 15.79 2.63 12.49
CA ILE A 211 16.13 1.85 11.29
C ILE A 211 17.55 2.23 10.87
N ASP A 212 18.46 1.24 10.98
CA ASP A 212 19.81 1.34 10.43
C ASP A 212 19.90 0.46 9.16
N LEU A 213 19.88 1.11 8.00
CA LEU A 213 20.00 0.41 6.71
C LEU A 213 21.34 -0.33 6.55
N GLY A 214 22.37 0.02 7.33
CA GLY A 214 23.64 -0.72 7.37
C GLY A 214 23.45 -2.20 7.76
N ARG A 215 22.45 -2.52 8.59
CA ARG A 215 22.11 -3.90 8.98
C ARG A 215 21.66 -4.76 7.80
N CYS A 216 21.10 -4.15 6.75
CA CYS A 216 20.69 -4.85 5.54
C CYS A 216 21.90 -5.37 4.74
N ILE A 217 23.03 -4.67 4.78
CA ILE A 217 24.23 -5.01 3.99
C ILE A 217 24.76 -6.38 4.40
N GLN A 218 25.01 -6.60 5.68
CA GLN A 218 25.52 -7.88 6.19
C GLN A 218 24.53 -9.03 5.93
N ALA A 219 23.24 -8.78 6.13
CA ALA A 219 22.20 -9.78 5.89
C ALA A 219 22.13 -10.17 4.40
N LYS A 220 22.25 -9.20 3.48
CA LYS A 220 22.27 -9.43 2.02
C LYS A 220 23.52 -10.17 1.57
N GLN A 221 24.67 -9.99 2.23
CA GLN A 221 25.88 -10.76 1.90
C GLN A 221 25.71 -12.28 2.10
N MET A 222 24.80 -12.67 2.98
CA MET A 222 24.48 -14.10 3.20
C MET A 222 23.52 -14.65 2.14
N HIS A 223 22.39 -13.95 1.91
CA HIS A 223 21.33 -14.37 1.00
C HIS A 223 20.66 -13.15 0.38
N ASP A 224 21.03 -12.77 -0.84
CA ASP A 224 20.38 -11.71 -1.57
C ASP A 224 19.60 -12.27 -2.76
N ILE A 225 18.28 -12.43 -2.60
CA ILE A 225 17.39 -13.01 -3.62
C ILE A 225 17.20 -12.13 -4.85
N VAL A 226 17.64 -10.89 -4.81
CA VAL A 226 17.67 -9.99 -5.97
C VAL A 226 19.10 -9.73 -6.45
N GLY A 227 20.06 -10.46 -5.89
CA GLY A 227 21.47 -10.40 -6.23
C GLY A 227 22.06 -11.78 -6.46
N HIS A 228 23.10 -12.12 -5.70
CA HIS A 228 23.92 -13.32 -5.92
C HIS A 228 23.22 -14.63 -5.55
N TYR A 229 22.10 -14.61 -4.80
CA TYR A 229 21.37 -15.82 -4.38
C TYR A 229 20.12 -16.02 -5.24
N ASN A 230 20.28 -15.87 -6.56
CA ASN A 230 19.24 -16.10 -7.55
C ASN A 230 19.85 -16.61 -8.87
N ARG A 231 19.00 -17.17 -9.70
CA ARG A 231 19.30 -17.70 -11.03
C ARG A 231 18.39 -17.00 -12.05
N PHE A 232 18.76 -15.77 -12.45
CA PHE A 232 17.99 -14.97 -13.41
C PHE A 232 18.00 -15.56 -14.83
N ASP A 233 18.88 -16.53 -15.09
CA ASP A 233 18.84 -17.37 -16.28
C ASP A 233 17.76 -18.47 -16.22
N VAL A 234 17.25 -18.78 -15.02
CA VAL A 234 16.18 -19.78 -14.79
C VAL A 234 14.85 -19.09 -14.52
N PHE A 235 14.85 -18.01 -13.72
CA PHE A 235 13.66 -17.30 -13.29
C PHE A 235 13.71 -15.85 -13.71
N SER A 236 12.66 -15.35 -14.32
CA SER A 236 12.48 -13.93 -14.63
C SER A 236 11.07 -13.48 -14.27
N LEU A 237 10.96 -12.29 -13.68
CA LEU A 237 9.69 -11.64 -13.42
C LEU A 237 9.47 -10.54 -14.46
N HIS A 238 8.35 -10.59 -15.16
CA HIS A 238 7.92 -9.55 -16.10
C HIS A 238 6.80 -8.75 -15.47
N LEU A 239 7.01 -7.44 -15.30
CA LEU A 239 6.01 -6.51 -14.80
C LEU A 239 5.46 -5.68 -15.96
N ASN A 240 4.16 -5.76 -16.20
CA ASN A 240 3.49 -4.81 -17.10
C ASN A 240 3.20 -3.52 -16.31
N ALA A 241 4.00 -2.49 -16.56
CA ALA A 241 3.89 -1.19 -15.93
C ALA A 241 3.10 -0.17 -16.78
N THR A 242 2.36 -0.63 -17.78
CA THR A 242 1.49 0.24 -18.59
C THR A 242 0.24 0.61 -17.79
N PRO A 243 -0.05 1.92 -17.61
CA PRO A 243 -1.29 2.34 -16.95
C PRO A 243 -2.52 1.82 -17.71
N GLN A 244 -3.47 1.25 -16.98
CA GLN A 244 -4.74 0.82 -17.54
C GLN A 244 -5.63 2.04 -17.79
N GLN A 245 -6.10 2.18 -19.03
CA GLN A 245 -7.00 3.25 -19.44
C GLN A 245 -8.25 2.67 -20.08
N PRO A 246 -9.43 3.26 -19.85
CA PRO A 246 -10.68 2.78 -20.45
C PRO A 246 -10.72 2.95 -21.96
N LEU A 247 -9.88 3.86 -22.50
CA LEU A 247 -9.76 4.11 -23.94
C LEU A 247 -8.29 4.33 -24.29
N VAL A 248 -7.81 3.52 -25.22
CA VAL A 248 -6.53 3.72 -25.89
C VAL A 248 -6.78 4.08 -27.35
N VAL A 249 -6.50 5.32 -27.73
CA VAL A 249 -6.63 5.77 -29.12
C VAL A 249 -5.34 5.41 -29.87
N THR A 250 -5.45 4.50 -30.85
CA THR A 250 -4.35 4.13 -31.74
C THR A 250 -4.56 4.79 -33.10
N GLY A 251 -3.52 5.42 -33.63
CA GLY A 251 -3.56 6.19 -34.89
C GLY A 251 -3.74 7.69 -34.65
N ARG A 252 -3.21 8.51 -35.56
CA ARG A 252 -3.52 9.96 -35.59
C ARG A 252 -4.92 10.15 -36.17
N PRO A 253 -5.77 10.99 -35.57
CA PRO A 253 -6.95 11.48 -36.29
C PRO A 253 -6.51 12.09 -37.61
N ALA A 254 -7.24 11.80 -38.67
CA ALA A 254 -7.00 12.51 -39.94
C ALA A 254 -7.15 14.03 -39.67
N GLU A 255 -6.13 14.83 -39.98
CA GLU A 255 -6.29 16.27 -39.96
C GLU A 255 -7.43 16.62 -40.91
N PRO A 256 -8.39 17.47 -40.48
CA PRO A 256 -9.42 17.92 -41.41
C PRO A 256 -8.74 18.56 -42.59
N ALA A 257 -9.15 18.17 -43.80
CA ALA A 257 -8.61 18.75 -45.04
C ALA A 257 -8.72 20.28 -44.97
N PRO A 258 -7.70 21.02 -45.37
CA PRO A 258 -7.74 22.48 -45.37
C PRO A 258 -8.95 22.92 -46.17
N VAL A 259 -9.83 23.69 -45.58
CA VAL A 259 -10.94 24.33 -46.28
C VAL A 259 -10.32 25.40 -47.12
N HIS A 260 -10.23 25.14 -48.42
CA HIS A 260 -9.83 26.20 -49.39
C HIS A 260 -10.94 27.25 -49.34
N PRO A 261 -10.60 28.55 -49.11
CA PRO A 261 -11.59 29.59 -49.28
C PRO A 261 -11.99 29.58 -50.77
N GLU A 262 -13.31 29.50 -51.02
CA GLU A 262 -13.82 29.69 -52.36
C GLU A 262 -13.35 31.06 -52.85
N GLN A 263 -12.71 31.04 -54.03
CA GLN A 263 -12.32 32.25 -54.71
C GLN A 263 -13.57 32.80 -55.38
N ASP A 264 -14.07 33.92 -54.85
CA ASP A 264 -15.04 34.78 -55.54
C ASP A 264 -14.32 35.68 -56.59
#